data_6ddf1d6ec995c43d73ed50326e335fa4
#
_entry.id   6ddf1d6ec995c43d73ed50326e335fa4
#
_cell.length_a   1.000
_cell.length_b   1.000
_cell.length_c   1.000
_cell.angle_alpha   90.00
_cell.angle_beta   90.00
_cell.angle_gamma   90.00
#
_symmetry.space_group_name_H-M   'P 1'
#
loop_
_entity.id
_entity.type
_entity.pdbx_description
1 polymer ?
#
loop_
_entity_poly.entity_id
_entity_poly.type
_entity_poly.pdbx_seq_one_letter_code
_entity_poly.pdbx_strand_id
1 'polypeptide(L)'
;MTVYISPNPGKISASEVALRAAQILQNHGASVLMCEDLRTVCNAAGVVYLPLEQCLERTDVILTIGGDGTILHEANLSLKHA
;
A
#
# COMPACT_ATOMS: atom_id res chain seq x y z
N MET A 1 3.15 12.67 -5.51
CA MET A 1 3.86 11.45 -5.08
C MET A 1 2.95 10.25 -5.25
N THR A 2 3.49 9.19 -5.76
CA THR A 2 2.76 7.93 -5.96
C THR A 2 3.31 6.87 -5.01
N VAL A 3 2.43 6.29 -4.22
CA VAL A 3 2.80 5.30 -3.19
C VAL A 3 2.16 3.96 -3.53
N TYR A 4 2.96 2.92 -3.58
CA TYR A 4 2.47 1.56 -3.74
C TYR A 4 2.39 0.91 -2.36
N ILE A 5 1.19 0.48 -1.95
CA ILE A 5 1.00 -0.17 -0.67
C ILE A 5 0.95 -1.68 -0.87
N SER A 6 1.82 -2.39 -0.14
CA SER A 6 1.92 -3.84 -0.21
C SER A 6 1.65 -4.44 1.16
N PRO A 7 0.38 -4.73 1.50
CA PRO A 7 0.04 -5.38 2.76
C PRO A 7 0.36 -6.87 2.70
N ASN A 8 0.73 -7.44 3.84
CA ASN A 8 0.96 -8.88 3.93
C ASN A 8 -0.39 -9.62 3.80
N PRO A 9 -0.60 -10.42 2.75
CA PRO A 9 -1.88 -11.07 2.52
C PRO A 9 -2.25 -12.11 3.56
N GLY A 10 -1.28 -12.59 4.33
CA GLY A 10 -1.52 -13.57 5.39
C GLY A 10 -2.04 -12.98 6.69
N LYS A 11 -2.18 -11.66 6.76
CA LYS A 11 -2.60 -10.97 7.99
C LYS A 11 -3.79 -10.07 7.74
N ILE A 12 -4.88 -10.31 8.45
CA ILE A 12 -6.10 -9.52 8.32
C ILE A 12 -5.85 -8.08 8.77
N SER A 13 -5.10 -7.91 9.85
CA SER A 13 -4.79 -6.57 10.36
C SER A 13 -3.99 -5.72 9.37
N ALA A 14 -3.19 -6.35 8.51
CA ALA A 14 -2.44 -5.63 7.51
C ALA A 14 -3.37 -4.95 6.49
N SER A 15 -4.47 -5.60 6.14
CA SER A 15 -5.46 -5.01 5.23
C SER A 15 -6.13 -3.78 5.85
N GLU A 16 -6.46 -3.84 7.12
CA GLU A 16 -7.05 -2.70 7.83
C GLU A 16 -6.09 -1.52 7.88
N VAL A 17 -4.81 -1.79 8.18
CA VAL A 17 -3.80 -0.75 8.21
C VAL A 17 -3.59 -0.16 6.81
N ALA A 18 -3.62 -1.01 5.79
CA ALA A 18 -3.47 -0.55 4.41
C ALA A 18 -4.60 0.39 4.00
N LEU A 19 -5.83 0.08 4.39
CA LEU A 19 -6.97 0.95 4.10
C LEU A 19 -6.83 2.32 4.75
N ARG A 20 -6.38 2.35 6.00
CA ARG A 20 -6.13 3.60 6.71
C ARG A 20 -4.99 4.38 6.07
N ALA A 21 -3.91 3.70 5.76
CA ALA A 21 -2.75 4.35 5.13
C ALA A 21 -3.15 4.96 3.79
N ALA A 22 -3.92 4.23 2.99
CA ALA A 22 -4.39 4.73 1.71
C ALA A 22 -5.21 6.00 1.88
N GLN A 23 -6.11 6.03 2.85
CA GLN A 23 -6.94 7.20 3.10
C GLN A 23 -6.11 8.40 3.54
N ILE A 24 -5.19 8.18 4.47
CA ILE A 24 -4.31 9.25 4.97
C ILE A 24 -3.47 9.83 3.83
N LEU A 25 -2.87 8.96 3.03
CA LEU A 25 -2.02 9.39 1.93
C LEU A 25 -2.80 10.19 0.89
N GLN A 26 -4.01 9.75 0.55
CA GLN A 26 -4.85 10.46 -0.39
C GLN A 26 -5.28 11.83 0.16
N ASN A 27 -5.55 11.91 1.45
CA ASN A 27 -5.89 13.17 2.09
C ASN A 27 -4.74 14.18 2.04
N HIS A 28 -3.51 13.69 1.90
CA HIS A 28 -2.32 14.52 1.77
C HIS A 28 -1.89 14.72 0.31
N GLY A 29 -2.74 14.34 -0.63
CA GLY A 29 -2.48 14.58 -2.04
C GLY A 29 -1.67 13.52 -2.76
N ALA A 30 -1.38 12.39 -2.11
CA ALA A 30 -0.65 11.31 -2.75
C ALA A 30 -1.60 10.43 -3.57
N SER A 31 -1.07 9.84 -4.64
CA SER A 31 -1.76 8.81 -5.38
C SER A 31 -1.37 7.46 -4.80
N VAL A 32 -2.34 6.56 -4.62
CA VAL A 32 -2.09 5.26 -4.02
C VAL A 32 -2.37 4.16 -5.01
N LEU A 33 -1.42 3.23 -5.12
CA LEU A 33 -1.53 2.05 -5.97
C LEU A 33 -1.51 0.80 -5.10
N MET A 34 -2.22 -0.23 -5.56
CA MET A 34 -2.14 -1.57 -4.98
C MET A 34 -2.13 -2.59 -6.11
N CYS A 35 -1.60 -3.78 -5.81
CA CYS A 35 -1.65 -4.87 -6.78
C CYS A 35 -3.10 -5.28 -7.01
N GLU A 36 -3.45 -5.54 -8.26
CA GLU A 36 -4.83 -5.90 -8.63
C GLU A 36 -5.35 -7.13 -7.90
N ASP A 37 -4.47 -8.02 -7.47
CA ASP A 37 -4.85 -9.20 -6.70
C ASP A 37 -5.47 -8.86 -5.36
N LEU A 38 -5.23 -7.67 -4.86
CA LEU A 38 -5.74 -7.22 -3.57
C LEU A 38 -7.12 -6.58 -3.65
N ARG A 39 -7.66 -6.41 -4.85
CA ARG A 39 -8.94 -5.71 -5.02
C ARG A 39 -10.07 -6.36 -4.24
N THR A 40 -10.10 -7.69 -4.16
CA THR A 40 -11.15 -8.41 -3.44
C THR A 40 -10.91 -8.49 -1.95
N VAL A 41 -9.66 -8.39 -1.51
CA VAL A 41 -9.28 -8.52 -0.11
C VAL A 41 -9.19 -7.16 0.57
N CYS A 42 -8.70 -6.17 -0.14
CA CYS A 42 -8.44 -4.85 0.39
C CYS A 42 -8.93 -3.81 -0.61
N ASN A 43 -10.23 -3.53 -0.59
CA ASN A 43 -10.83 -2.59 -1.52
C ASN A 43 -10.95 -1.22 -0.88
N ALA A 44 -10.09 -0.30 -1.28
CA ALA A 44 -10.04 1.06 -0.75
C ALA A 44 -10.51 2.04 -1.80
N ALA A 45 -11.32 3.02 -1.38
CA ALA A 45 -11.79 4.06 -2.29
C ALA A 45 -10.62 4.92 -2.78
N GLY A 46 -10.62 5.23 -4.06
CA GLY A 46 -9.61 6.10 -4.66
C GLY A 46 -8.29 5.42 -5.00
N VAL A 47 -8.10 4.19 -4.59
CA VAL A 47 -6.89 3.44 -4.91
C VAL A 47 -6.98 2.87 -6.33
N VAL A 48 -5.88 2.94 -7.05
CA VAL A 48 -5.78 2.37 -8.39
C VAL A 48 -5.15 0.98 -8.28
N TYR A 49 -5.83 -0.02 -8.82
CA TYR A 49 -5.37 -1.41 -8.79
C TYR A 49 -4.80 -1.78 -10.16
N LEU A 50 -3.53 -2.15 -10.18
CA LEU A 50 -2.80 -2.46 -11.41
C LEU A 50 -2.00 -3.74 -11.23
N PRO A 51 -1.61 -4.39 -12.33
CA PRO A 51 -0.63 -5.48 -12.24
C PRO A 51 0.62 -5.01 -11.52
N LEU A 52 1.25 -5.91 -10.76
CA LEU A 52 2.42 -5.58 -9.94
C LEU A 52 3.48 -4.82 -10.73
N GLU A 53 3.79 -5.27 -11.94
CA GLU A 53 4.82 -4.62 -12.75
C GLU A 53 4.52 -3.16 -13.01
N GLN A 54 3.26 -2.84 -13.30
CA GLN A 54 2.86 -1.46 -13.55
C GLN A 54 2.90 -0.63 -12.27
N CYS A 55 2.53 -1.23 -11.14
CA CYS A 55 2.65 -0.55 -9.86
C CYS A 55 4.09 -0.15 -9.59
N LEU A 56 5.02 -1.07 -9.80
CA LEU A 56 6.42 -0.82 -9.51
C LEU A 56 7.03 0.22 -10.46
N GLU A 57 6.55 0.28 -11.69
CA GLU A 57 7.03 1.28 -12.64
C GLU A 57 6.59 2.70 -12.29
N ARG A 58 5.40 2.84 -11.73
CA ARG A 58 4.79 4.15 -11.48
C ARG A 58 5.04 4.69 -10.10
N THR A 59 5.41 3.85 -9.15
CA THR A 59 5.51 4.28 -7.76
C THR A 59 6.82 4.99 -7.46
N ASP A 60 6.72 6.00 -6.61
CA ASP A 60 7.90 6.68 -6.07
C ASP A 60 8.36 6.04 -4.77
N VAL A 61 7.40 5.51 -4.00
CA VAL A 61 7.65 4.95 -2.68
C VAL A 61 6.87 3.67 -2.53
N ILE A 62 7.50 2.64 -1.96
CA ILE A 62 6.84 1.39 -1.64
C ILE A 62 6.65 1.32 -0.13
N LEU A 63 5.40 1.16 0.29
CA LEU A 63 5.05 0.98 1.69
C LEU A 63 4.63 -0.47 1.91
N THR A 64 5.47 -1.22 2.63
CA THR A 64 5.15 -2.61 2.98
C THR A 64 4.60 -2.66 4.39
N ILE A 65 3.53 -3.43 4.59
CA ILE A 65 2.87 -3.55 5.88
C ILE A 65 2.89 -5.00 6.30
N GLY A 66 3.58 -5.26 7.43
CA GLY A 66 3.61 -6.59 8.01
C GLY A 66 2.37 -6.85 8.83
N GLY A 67 2.35 -7.98 9.54
CA GLY A 67 1.16 -8.41 10.22
C GLY A 67 1.21 -8.45 11.74
N ASP A 68 2.39 -8.33 12.34
CA ASP A 68 2.53 -8.53 13.76
C ASP A 68 3.08 -7.30 14.46
N GLY A 69 2.58 -7.01 15.64
CA GLY A 69 3.12 -5.98 16.49
C GLY A 69 2.60 -4.59 16.18
N THR A 70 3.46 -3.63 16.19
CA THR A 70 3.10 -2.23 15.99
C THR A 70 3.33 -1.79 14.55
N ILE A 71 2.68 -0.71 14.16
CA ILE A 71 2.85 -0.14 12.82
C ILE A 71 4.33 0.19 12.56
N LEU A 72 5.05 0.64 13.58
CA LEU A 72 6.47 0.99 13.43
C LEU A 72 7.34 -0.21 13.04
N HIS A 73 6.95 -1.40 13.49
CA HIS A 73 7.66 -2.63 13.15
C HIS A 73 7.14 -3.29 11.88
N GLU A 74 5.89 -3.03 11.55
CA GLU A 74 5.22 -3.72 10.46
C GLU A 74 5.25 -2.97 9.15
N ALA A 75 5.51 -1.68 9.19
CA ALA A 75 5.53 -0.85 8.00
C ALA A 75 6.97 -0.44 7.67
N ASN A 76 7.38 -0.74 6.46
CA ASN A 76 8.67 -0.32 5.93
C ASN A 76 8.44 0.54 4.71
N LEU A 77 9.18 1.63 4.63
CA LEU A 77 9.07 2.56 3.52
C LEU A 77 10.35 2.48 2.70
N SER A 78 10.21 2.16 1.44
CA SER A 78 11.34 2.05 0.52
C SER A 78 11.18 3.04 -0.62
N LEU A 79 12.26 3.75 -0.92
CA LEU A 79 12.29 4.67 -2.05
C LEU A 79 12.75 3.92 -3.28
N LYS A 80 11.98 4.03 -4.35
CA LYS A 80 12.24 3.30 -5.57
C LYS A 80 13.58 3.69 -6.21
N HIS A 81 13.96 4.94 -6.06
CA HIS A 81 15.17 5.49 -6.68
C HIS A 81 16.19 5.97 -5.65
N ALA A 82 16.20 5.37 -4.50
CA ALA A 82 17.15 5.74 -3.45
C ALA A 82 18.57 5.28 -3.78
#